data_b6125a8cc094f9ba6a02c73534cad5ed
#
_entry.id   b6125a8cc094f9ba6a02c73534cad5ed
#
_cell.length_a   1.000
_cell.length_b   1.000
_cell.length_c   1.000
_cell.angle_alpha   90.00
_cell.angle_beta   90.00
_cell.angle_gamma   90.00
#
_symmetry.space_group_name_H-M   'P 1'
#
loop_
_entity.id
_entity.type
_entity.pdbx_description
1 polymer ?
#
loop_
_entity_poly.entity_id
_entity_poly.type
_entity_poly.pdbx_seq_one_letter_code
_entity_poly.pdbx_strand_id
1 'polypeptide(L)'
;MKVGISICTCGTAEKILNGRRLTMQRGTLHIVSPLITCVELTQSEDYAALSLTDAPDQLIDVMYPYLSHLAERNMPIFPAIELPQERCCYYESNIRDILSQQAEVSVMPQGILRQANEKLILLRKQTLVLELFTHLLSQPTATTPQPFTRKEQIVMQFLQSLVKNHTTERQVAFYADQAGLSQRYFSSIVSERLGMTPIEIITLVTINNAKRLLHEKGVQVKQVAEQLGFPEQFTFRKYFKTHTGMSPRAYQQSVQ
;
A
#
# COMPACT_ATOMS: atom_id res chain seq x y z
N MET A 1 10.88 -2.88 -1.86
CA MET A 1 9.58 -2.96 -1.16
C MET A 1 8.50 -3.29 -2.17
N LYS A 2 7.54 -4.12 -1.83
CA LYS A 2 6.45 -4.53 -2.74
C LYS A 2 5.10 -4.33 -2.06
N VAL A 3 4.08 -3.98 -2.85
CA VAL A 3 2.69 -3.82 -2.43
C VAL A 3 1.80 -4.66 -3.33
N GLY A 4 0.75 -5.25 -2.80
CA GLY A 4 -0.19 -6.03 -3.60
C GLY A 4 -1.07 -6.95 -2.76
N ILE A 5 -1.39 -8.09 -3.32
CA ILE A 5 -2.23 -9.10 -2.70
C ILE A 5 -1.57 -10.48 -2.76
N SER A 6 -1.88 -11.33 -1.81
CA SER A 6 -1.47 -12.74 -1.81
C SER A 6 -2.65 -13.62 -1.43
N ILE A 7 -2.88 -14.69 -2.19
CA ILE A 7 -3.94 -15.67 -1.97
C ILE A 7 -3.34 -17.06 -1.75
N CYS A 8 -3.79 -17.75 -0.71
CA CYS A 8 -3.45 -19.14 -0.49
C CYS A 8 -4.25 -20.03 -1.45
N THR A 9 -3.54 -20.88 -2.20
CA THR A 9 -4.14 -21.76 -3.22
C THR A 9 -4.17 -23.23 -2.83
N CYS A 10 -3.28 -23.63 -1.90
CA CYS A 10 -3.19 -25.00 -1.41
C CYS A 10 -2.58 -25.01 -0.01
N GLY A 11 -2.83 -26.07 0.76
CA GLY A 11 -2.27 -26.28 2.09
C GLY A 11 -2.73 -25.25 3.12
N THR A 12 -2.00 -25.19 4.22
CA THR A 12 -2.22 -24.26 5.32
C THR A 12 -0.92 -23.64 5.81
N ALA A 13 -1.00 -22.39 6.30
CA ALA A 13 0.13 -21.75 6.99
C ALA A 13 -0.38 -20.90 8.15
N GLU A 14 0.40 -20.85 9.22
CA GLU A 14 0.16 -19.90 10.31
C GLU A 14 1.08 -18.71 10.17
N LYS A 15 0.51 -17.52 10.16
CA LYS A 15 1.23 -16.26 10.02
C LYS A 15 0.77 -15.26 11.09
N ILE A 16 1.69 -14.40 11.49
CA ILE A 16 1.34 -13.22 12.29
C ILE A 16 1.35 -12.01 11.35
N LEU A 17 0.19 -11.40 11.16
CA LEU A 17 0.04 -10.13 10.43
C LEU A 17 -0.24 -9.00 11.43
N ASN A 18 0.67 -8.03 11.53
CA ASN A 18 0.59 -6.91 12.47
C ASN A 18 0.30 -7.35 13.92
N GLY A 19 0.94 -8.44 14.36
CA GLY A 19 0.79 -9.00 15.70
C GLY A 19 -0.44 -9.90 15.90
N ARG A 20 -1.28 -10.12 14.88
CA ARG A 20 -2.39 -11.07 14.93
C ARG A 20 -2.02 -12.39 14.28
N ARG A 21 -2.24 -13.48 15.02
CA ARG A 21 -2.05 -14.83 14.49
C ARG A 21 -3.25 -15.22 13.63
N LEU A 22 -2.97 -15.64 12.40
CA LEU A 22 -3.97 -15.99 11.39
C LEU A 22 -3.57 -17.31 10.74
N THR A 23 -4.57 -18.13 10.46
CA THR A 23 -4.40 -19.35 9.66
C THR A 23 -4.70 -19.01 8.20
N MET A 24 -3.74 -19.23 7.33
CA MET A 24 -3.90 -19.15 5.89
C MET A 24 -4.33 -20.52 5.40
N GLN A 25 -5.45 -20.56 4.70
CA GLN A 25 -5.95 -21.77 4.05
C GLN A 25 -6.42 -21.41 2.65
N ARG A 26 -6.77 -22.40 1.84
CA ARG A 26 -7.23 -22.15 0.48
C ARG A 26 -8.35 -21.10 0.44
N GLY A 27 -8.14 -20.04 -0.36
CA GLY A 27 -9.07 -18.91 -0.48
C GLY A 27 -8.80 -17.78 0.52
N THR A 28 -7.90 -17.96 1.49
CA THR A 28 -7.47 -16.83 2.32
C THR A 28 -6.62 -15.87 1.51
N LEU A 29 -7.08 -14.64 1.38
CA LEU A 29 -6.39 -13.55 0.71
C LEU A 29 -5.97 -12.49 1.73
N HIS A 30 -4.76 -11.98 1.62
CA HIS A 30 -4.28 -10.87 2.44
C HIS A 30 -3.51 -9.83 1.60
N ILE A 31 -3.48 -8.61 2.09
CA ILE A 31 -2.73 -7.52 1.48
C ILE A 31 -1.24 -7.68 1.83
N VAL A 32 -0.39 -7.57 0.82
CA VAL A 32 1.06 -7.45 0.97
C VAL A 32 1.41 -5.98 0.91
N SER A 33 2.07 -5.47 1.95
CA SER A 33 2.46 -4.05 2.03
C SER A 33 3.68 -3.89 2.95
N PRO A 34 4.55 -2.92 2.70
CA PRO A 34 5.60 -2.54 3.66
C PRO A 34 5.04 -2.08 5.01
N LEU A 35 3.75 -1.73 5.05
CA LEU A 35 3.03 -1.33 6.28
C LEU A 35 2.51 -2.53 7.07
N ILE A 36 2.71 -3.76 6.58
CA ILE A 36 2.27 -5.00 7.24
C ILE A 36 3.51 -5.80 7.64
N THR A 37 3.67 -5.98 8.94
CA THR A 37 4.61 -7.00 9.42
C THR A 37 3.98 -8.37 9.21
N CYS A 38 4.66 -9.22 8.45
CA CYS A 38 4.25 -10.60 8.23
C CYS A 38 5.36 -11.52 8.76
N VAL A 39 5.03 -12.32 9.77
CA VAL A 39 5.91 -13.35 10.29
C VAL A 39 5.25 -14.70 10.01
N GLU A 40 5.94 -15.55 9.28
CA GLU A 40 5.51 -16.91 9.03
C GLU A 40 5.96 -17.79 10.19
N LEU A 41 5.04 -18.56 10.78
CA LEU A 41 5.31 -19.43 11.92
C LEU A 41 5.50 -20.88 11.48
N THR A 42 4.52 -21.41 10.75
CA THR A 42 4.50 -22.79 10.27
C THR A 42 3.77 -22.85 8.95
N GLN A 43 4.08 -23.87 8.14
CA GLN A 43 3.33 -24.17 6.93
C GLN A 43 3.29 -25.68 6.70
N SER A 44 2.22 -26.18 6.05
CA SER A 44 2.12 -27.56 5.60
C SER A 44 3.06 -27.78 4.37
N GLU A 45 3.41 -29.02 4.12
CA GLU A 45 4.30 -29.38 3.00
C GLU A 45 3.72 -28.99 1.64
N ASP A 46 2.40 -28.99 1.50
CA ASP A 46 1.67 -28.62 0.29
C ASP A 46 1.27 -27.15 0.23
N TYR A 47 1.75 -26.33 1.16
CA TYR A 47 1.39 -24.90 1.18
C TYR A 47 1.86 -24.19 -0.07
N ALA A 48 0.91 -23.54 -0.76
CA ALA A 48 1.18 -22.71 -1.92
C ALA A 48 0.35 -21.43 -1.88
N ALA A 49 0.97 -20.33 -2.29
CA ALA A 49 0.30 -19.04 -2.41
C ALA A 49 0.72 -18.33 -3.71
N LEU A 50 -0.22 -17.63 -4.30
CA LEU A 50 0.02 -16.74 -5.44
C LEU A 50 0.06 -15.31 -4.93
N SER A 51 1.12 -14.59 -5.27
CA SER A 51 1.28 -13.19 -4.88
C SER A 51 1.38 -12.30 -6.11
N LEU A 52 0.49 -11.33 -6.17
CA LEU A 52 0.49 -10.28 -7.18
C LEU A 52 0.97 -9.00 -6.54
N THR A 53 2.23 -8.65 -6.77
CA THR A 53 2.87 -7.51 -6.12
C THR A 53 3.58 -6.63 -7.13
N ASP A 54 3.70 -5.34 -6.80
CA ASP A 54 4.46 -4.37 -7.57
C ASP A 54 5.14 -3.34 -6.68
N ALA A 55 5.90 -2.41 -7.30
CA ALA A 55 6.49 -1.28 -6.59
C ALA A 55 5.38 -0.41 -5.94
N PRO A 56 5.61 0.14 -4.74
CA PRO A 56 4.58 0.88 -4.01
C PRO A 56 3.96 2.03 -4.80
N ASP A 57 4.75 2.75 -5.59
CA ASP A 57 4.31 3.88 -6.42
C ASP A 57 3.34 3.49 -7.53
N GLN A 58 3.19 2.21 -7.82
CA GLN A 58 2.30 1.72 -8.87
C GLN A 58 0.93 1.26 -8.37
N LEU A 59 0.83 0.81 -7.12
CA LEU A 59 -0.41 0.28 -6.56
C LEU A 59 -0.98 1.11 -5.40
N ILE A 60 -0.14 1.91 -4.73
CA ILE A 60 -0.56 2.65 -3.53
C ILE A 60 -1.65 3.67 -3.83
N ASP A 61 -1.60 4.31 -5.00
CA ASP A 61 -2.61 5.31 -5.41
C ASP A 61 -4.02 4.69 -5.54
N VAL A 62 -4.09 3.40 -5.89
CA VAL A 62 -5.34 2.66 -5.98
C VAL A 62 -5.81 2.18 -4.60
N MET A 63 -4.90 1.82 -3.72
CA MET A 63 -5.20 1.27 -2.39
C MET A 63 -5.50 2.37 -1.36
N TYR A 64 -4.72 3.45 -1.40
CA TYR A 64 -4.67 4.46 -0.35
C TYR A 64 -6.02 5.16 -0.06
N PRO A 65 -6.83 5.59 -1.06
CA PRO A 65 -8.11 6.23 -0.79
C PRO A 65 -9.08 5.35 0.00
N TYR A 66 -8.97 4.04 -0.13
CA TYR A 66 -9.89 3.08 0.48
C TYR A 66 -9.43 2.58 1.85
N LEU A 67 -8.14 2.66 2.16
CA LEU A 67 -7.61 2.24 3.46
C LEU A 67 -8.23 3.02 4.62
N SER A 68 -8.49 4.33 4.44
CA SER A 68 -9.15 5.16 5.44
C SER A 68 -10.58 4.71 5.69
N HIS A 69 -11.33 4.37 4.64
CA HIS A 69 -12.72 3.90 4.76
C HIS A 69 -12.82 2.52 5.42
N LEU A 70 -11.88 1.61 5.17
CA LEU A 70 -11.79 0.35 5.91
C LEU A 70 -11.54 0.59 7.40
N ALA A 71 -10.70 1.57 7.70
CA ALA A 71 -10.40 1.99 9.05
C ALA A 71 -11.62 2.57 9.77
N GLU A 72 -12.40 3.44 9.13
CA GLU A 72 -13.62 4.03 9.68
C GLU A 72 -14.70 2.97 9.99
N ARG A 73 -14.70 1.86 9.27
CA ARG A 73 -15.62 0.73 9.48
C ARG A 73 -15.17 -0.28 10.55
N ASN A 74 -14.14 0.05 11.33
CA ASN A 74 -13.51 -0.87 12.29
C ASN A 74 -13.03 -2.20 11.64
N MET A 75 -12.83 -2.22 10.34
CA MET A 75 -12.19 -3.35 9.68
C MET A 75 -10.69 -3.32 9.98
N PRO A 76 -10.03 -4.47 10.14
CA PRO A 76 -8.58 -4.51 10.27
C PRO A 76 -7.92 -3.73 9.14
N ILE A 77 -6.89 -2.94 9.45
CA ILE A 77 -6.17 -2.11 8.44
C ILE A 77 -5.73 -2.95 7.24
N PHE A 78 -5.43 -4.24 7.50
CA PHE A 78 -4.98 -5.17 6.48
C PHE A 78 -5.61 -6.54 6.77
N PRO A 79 -6.86 -6.74 6.43
CA PRO A 79 -7.52 -7.99 6.70
C PRO A 79 -6.92 -9.12 5.85
N ALA A 80 -6.70 -10.25 6.47
CA ALA A 80 -6.81 -11.50 5.74
C ALA A 80 -8.30 -11.83 5.66
N ILE A 81 -8.79 -12.09 4.47
CA ILE A 81 -10.18 -12.44 4.23
C ILE A 81 -10.28 -13.83 3.63
N GLU A 82 -11.32 -14.54 4.04
CA GLU A 82 -11.70 -15.79 3.39
C GLU A 82 -12.66 -15.48 2.25
N LEU A 83 -12.24 -15.81 1.04
CA LEU A 83 -13.06 -15.62 -0.15
C LEU A 83 -14.00 -16.81 -0.35
N PRO A 84 -15.26 -16.58 -0.77
CA PRO A 84 -16.12 -17.63 -1.29
C PRO A 84 -15.41 -18.36 -2.46
N GLN A 85 -15.70 -19.65 -2.63
CA GLN A 85 -15.01 -20.50 -3.61
C GLN A 85 -15.00 -19.91 -5.03
N GLU A 86 -16.10 -19.34 -5.47
CA GLU A 86 -16.20 -18.68 -6.77
C GLU A 86 -15.20 -17.52 -6.91
N ARG A 87 -15.14 -16.66 -5.89
CA ARG A 87 -14.20 -15.54 -5.84
C ARG A 87 -12.75 -16.00 -5.73
N CYS A 88 -12.50 -17.05 -4.97
CA CYS A 88 -11.18 -17.66 -4.87
C CYS A 88 -10.67 -18.09 -6.27
N CYS A 89 -11.49 -18.85 -7.01
CA CYS A 89 -11.16 -19.29 -8.37
C CYS A 89 -10.94 -18.09 -9.32
N TYR A 90 -11.76 -17.05 -9.19
CA TYR A 90 -11.63 -15.82 -9.98
C TYR A 90 -10.27 -15.13 -9.73
N TYR A 91 -9.90 -14.86 -8.48
CA TYR A 91 -8.63 -14.22 -8.16
C TYR A 91 -7.44 -15.10 -8.53
N GLU A 92 -7.52 -16.40 -8.24
CA GLU A 92 -6.45 -17.36 -8.59
C GLU A 92 -6.18 -17.38 -10.10
N SER A 93 -7.22 -17.47 -10.92
CA SER A 93 -7.11 -17.49 -12.38
C SER A 93 -6.53 -16.17 -12.91
N ASN A 94 -7.04 -15.01 -12.46
CA ASN A 94 -6.55 -13.72 -12.91
C ASN A 94 -5.09 -13.46 -12.50
N ILE A 95 -4.72 -13.85 -11.28
CA ILE A 95 -3.33 -13.69 -10.82
C ILE A 95 -2.39 -14.55 -11.64
N ARG A 96 -2.74 -15.82 -11.91
CA ARG A 96 -1.94 -16.72 -12.75
C ARG A 96 -1.75 -16.17 -14.16
N ASP A 97 -2.82 -15.68 -14.76
CA ASP A 97 -2.78 -15.10 -16.11
C ASP A 97 -1.89 -13.83 -16.16
N ILE A 98 -2.04 -12.92 -15.18
CA ILE A 98 -1.20 -11.73 -15.08
C ILE A 98 0.28 -12.11 -14.89
N LEU A 99 0.60 -13.10 -14.06
CA LEU A 99 1.96 -13.55 -13.83
C LEU A 99 2.55 -14.21 -15.09
N SER A 100 1.76 -15.00 -15.84
CA SER A 100 2.17 -15.58 -17.12
C SER A 100 2.49 -14.48 -18.14
N GLN A 101 1.61 -13.53 -18.33
CA GLN A 101 1.83 -12.39 -19.23
C GLN A 101 3.05 -11.56 -18.82
N GLN A 102 3.27 -11.37 -17.51
CA GLN A 102 4.44 -10.65 -17.02
C GLN A 102 5.74 -11.38 -17.38
N ALA A 103 5.75 -12.71 -17.28
CA ALA A 103 6.90 -13.53 -17.70
C ALA A 103 7.16 -13.39 -19.20
N GLU A 104 6.12 -13.48 -20.05
CA GLU A 104 6.24 -13.30 -21.51
C GLU A 104 6.77 -11.91 -21.88
N VAL A 105 6.24 -10.85 -21.27
CA VAL A 105 6.65 -9.46 -21.53
C VAL A 105 8.10 -9.23 -21.08
N SER A 106 8.55 -9.88 -20.03
CA SER A 106 9.92 -9.73 -19.51
C SER A 106 11.00 -10.10 -20.53
N VAL A 107 10.71 -11.04 -21.41
CA VAL A 107 11.62 -11.51 -22.46
C VAL A 107 11.42 -10.81 -23.81
N MET A 108 10.42 -9.93 -23.93
CA MET A 108 10.18 -9.15 -25.16
C MET A 108 11.31 -8.14 -25.40
N PRO A 109 11.67 -7.88 -26.67
CA PRO A 109 12.58 -6.79 -27.02
C PRO A 109 12.03 -5.43 -26.54
N GLN A 110 12.94 -4.51 -26.21
CA GLN A 110 12.55 -3.14 -25.89
C GLN A 110 11.85 -2.48 -27.09
N GLY A 111 10.73 -1.80 -26.83
CA GLY A 111 9.95 -1.14 -27.86
C GLY A 111 8.54 -0.77 -27.39
N ILE A 112 7.77 -0.14 -28.26
CA ILE A 112 6.43 0.35 -27.96
C ILE A 112 5.47 -0.78 -27.56
N LEU A 113 5.60 -1.96 -28.17
CA LEU A 113 4.76 -3.11 -27.86
C LEU A 113 5.02 -3.62 -26.43
N ARG A 114 6.27 -3.70 -26.01
CA ARG A 114 6.64 -4.07 -24.63
C ARG A 114 6.09 -3.06 -23.65
N GLN A 115 6.28 -1.76 -23.89
CA GLN A 115 5.76 -0.69 -23.03
C GLN A 115 4.23 -0.74 -22.90
N ALA A 116 3.52 -0.99 -24.02
CA ALA A 116 2.07 -1.14 -24.00
C ALA A 116 1.62 -2.34 -23.16
N ASN A 117 2.30 -3.50 -23.27
CA ASN A 117 1.99 -4.68 -22.48
C ASN A 117 2.33 -4.48 -21.00
N GLU A 118 3.46 -3.87 -20.65
CA GLU A 118 3.81 -3.51 -19.27
C GLU A 118 2.72 -2.60 -18.66
N LYS A 119 2.23 -1.62 -19.41
CA LYS A 119 1.13 -0.75 -18.98
C LYS A 119 -0.18 -1.52 -18.80
N LEU A 120 -0.50 -2.43 -19.71
CA LEU A 120 -1.70 -3.27 -19.62
C LEU A 120 -1.66 -4.15 -18.37
N ILE A 121 -0.53 -4.80 -18.10
CA ILE A 121 -0.31 -5.62 -16.90
C ILE A 121 -0.53 -4.78 -15.64
N LEU A 122 0.05 -3.58 -15.58
CA LEU A 122 -0.13 -2.68 -14.44
C LEU A 122 -1.61 -2.33 -14.22
N LEU A 123 -2.34 -1.95 -15.28
CA LEU A 123 -3.76 -1.62 -15.20
C LEU A 123 -4.59 -2.83 -14.71
N ARG A 124 -4.28 -4.03 -15.18
CA ARG A 124 -4.95 -5.27 -14.71
C ARG A 124 -4.70 -5.51 -13.22
N LYS A 125 -3.45 -5.32 -12.74
CA LYS A 125 -3.12 -5.41 -11.31
C LYS A 125 -3.89 -4.40 -10.48
N GLN A 126 -3.95 -3.15 -10.94
CA GLN A 126 -4.70 -2.07 -10.30
C GLN A 126 -6.19 -2.38 -10.22
N THR A 127 -6.77 -2.88 -11.30
CA THR A 127 -8.19 -3.29 -11.34
C THR A 127 -8.48 -4.40 -10.34
N LEU A 128 -7.65 -5.45 -10.31
CA LEU A 128 -7.85 -6.58 -9.41
C LEU A 128 -7.74 -6.18 -7.92
N VAL A 129 -6.83 -5.27 -7.60
CA VAL A 129 -6.70 -4.69 -6.26
C VAL A 129 -7.92 -3.83 -5.91
N LEU A 130 -8.40 -3.00 -6.84
CA LEU A 130 -9.60 -2.18 -6.64
C LEU A 130 -10.86 -3.02 -6.44
N GLU A 131 -11.02 -4.10 -7.20
CA GLU A 131 -12.12 -5.05 -7.01
C GLU A 131 -12.10 -5.69 -5.61
N LEU A 132 -10.92 -6.01 -5.07
CA LEU A 132 -10.77 -6.48 -3.71
C LEU A 132 -11.29 -5.45 -2.70
N PHE A 133 -10.88 -4.17 -2.84
CA PHE A 133 -11.37 -3.11 -1.96
C PHE A 133 -12.88 -2.91 -2.09
N THR A 134 -13.42 -2.95 -3.30
CA THR A 134 -14.87 -2.89 -3.53
C THR A 134 -15.58 -4.04 -2.83
N HIS A 135 -15.04 -5.26 -2.93
CA HIS A 135 -15.59 -6.41 -2.22
C HIS A 135 -15.53 -6.24 -0.69
N LEU A 136 -14.40 -5.79 -0.15
CA LEU A 136 -14.25 -5.51 1.28
C LEU A 136 -15.23 -4.45 1.77
N LEU A 137 -15.40 -3.37 1.04
CA LEU A 137 -16.31 -2.29 1.38
C LEU A 137 -17.80 -2.71 1.28
N SER A 138 -18.13 -3.68 0.43
CA SER A 138 -19.50 -4.21 0.28
C SER A 138 -19.90 -5.18 1.38
N GLN A 139 -18.92 -5.75 2.12
CA GLN A 139 -19.24 -6.66 3.23
C GLN A 139 -19.97 -5.90 4.34
N PRO A 140 -21.01 -6.50 4.94
CA PRO A 140 -21.64 -5.93 6.12
C PRO A 140 -20.57 -5.80 7.21
N THR A 141 -20.59 -4.67 7.92
CA THR A 141 -19.73 -4.50 9.11
C THR A 141 -20.00 -5.64 10.07
N ALA A 142 -18.94 -6.37 10.42
CA ALA A 142 -19.06 -7.49 11.34
C ALA A 142 -19.81 -7.05 12.60
N THR A 143 -20.84 -7.80 12.97
CA THR A 143 -21.74 -7.50 14.09
C THR A 143 -21.06 -7.54 15.45
N THR A 144 -19.84 -8.03 15.52
CA THR A 144 -18.98 -8.01 16.71
C THR A 144 -17.56 -7.66 16.30
N PRO A 145 -17.22 -6.37 16.17
CA PRO A 145 -15.84 -5.97 15.99
C PRO A 145 -15.05 -6.38 17.22
N GLN A 146 -14.02 -7.20 17.06
CA GLN A 146 -13.07 -7.33 18.16
C GLN A 146 -12.47 -5.94 18.42
N PRO A 147 -12.53 -5.43 19.66
CA PRO A 147 -12.05 -4.10 19.96
C PRO A 147 -10.57 -4.01 19.62
N PHE A 148 -10.20 -2.98 18.88
CA PHE A 148 -8.79 -2.66 18.62
C PHE A 148 -8.05 -2.49 19.94
N THR A 149 -6.87 -3.05 20.03
CA THR A 149 -5.96 -2.73 21.11
C THR A 149 -5.60 -1.23 21.07
N ARG A 150 -5.20 -0.66 22.18
CA ARG A 150 -4.79 0.75 22.26
C ARG A 150 -3.69 1.09 21.23
N LYS A 151 -2.74 0.19 21.00
CA LYS A 151 -1.69 0.37 19.99
C LYS A 151 -2.27 0.40 18.56
N GLU A 152 -3.21 -0.47 18.25
CA GLU A 152 -3.88 -0.46 16.94
C GLU A 152 -4.69 0.81 16.73
N GLN A 153 -5.40 1.28 17.75
CA GLN A 153 -6.12 2.56 17.68
C GLN A 153 -5.19 3.75 17.37
N ILE A 154 -4.02 3.80 18.01
CA ILE A 154 -3.01 4.84 17.76
C ILE A 154 -2.53 4.80 16.30
N VAL A 155 -2.23 3.61 15.78
CA VAL A 155 -1.82 3.44 14.38
C VAL A 155 -2.92 3.86 13.41
N MET A 156 -4.19 3.50 13.71
CA MET A 156 -5.34 3.89 12.91
C MET A 156 -5.50 5.40 12.86
N GLN A 157 -5.47 6.05 14.03
CA GLN A 157 -5.54 7.51 14.13
C GLN A 157 -4.42 8.20 13.36
N PHE A 158 -3.20 7.65 13.43
CA PHE A 158 -2.07 8.14 12.65
C PHE A 158 -2.34 8.08 11.15
N LEU A 159 -2.75 6.92 10.64
CA LEU A 159 -3.01 6.75 9.20
C LEU A 159 -4.16 7.63 8.72
N GLN A 160 -5.25 7.75 9.48
CA GLN A 160 -6.36 8.66 9.18
C GLN A 160 -5.92 10.12 9.18
N SER A 161 -5.13 10.52 10.19
CA SER A 161 -4.59 11.88 10.26
C SER A 161 -3.62 12.15 9.11
N LEU A 162 -2.79 11.19 8.75
CA LEU A 162 -1.86 11.31 7.62
C LEU A 162 -2.60 11.52 6.29
N VAL A 163 -3.70 10.79 6.05
CA VAL A 163 -4.57 11.00 4.88
C VAL A 163 -5.05 12.45 4.78
N LYS A 164 -5.46 13.02 5.90
CA LYS A 164 -6.01 14.38 5.96
C LYS A 164 -4.95 15.48 5.87
N ASN A 165 -3.77 15.23 6.43
CA ASN A 165 -2.77 16.28 6.69
C ASN A 165 -1.46 16.12 5.92
N HIS A 166 -1.31 15.10 5.07
CA HIS A 166 -0.03 14.79 4.39
C HIS A 166 0.50 15.92 3.49
N THR A 167 -0.35 16.84 3.06
CA THR A 167 0.04 18.01 2.26
C THR A 167 0.63 19.12 3.12
N THR A 168 0.26 19.22 4.38
CA THR A 168 0.66 20.32 5.29
C THR A 168 1.61 19.85 6.38
N GLU A 169 1.43 18.63 6.89
CA GLU A 169 2.13 18.13 8.06
C GLU A 169 3.08 16.97 7.74
N ARG A 170 4.36 17.19 7.94
CA ARG A 170 5.41 16.18 7.72
C ARG A 170 6.22 15.84 8.97
N GLN A 171 5.93 16.50 10.10
CA GLN A 171 6.63 16.28 11.35
C GLN A 171 5.95 15.17 12.17
N VAL A 172 6.73 14.22 12.62
CA VAL A 172 6.25 13.13 13.49
C VAL A 172 5.64 13.67 14.79
N ALA A 173 6.17 14.79 15.29
CA ALA A 173 5.65 15.45 16.50
C ALA A 173 4.16 15.77 16.39
N PHE A 174 3.70 16.31 15.27
CA PHE A 174 2.30 16.62 15.04
C PHE A 174 1.37 15.41 15.27
N TYR A 175 1.73 14.26 14.73
CA TYR A 175 0.94 13.04 14.86
C TYR A 175 1.04 12.41 16.25
N ALA A 176 2.20 12.53 16.88
CA ALA A 176 2.40 12.07 18.25
C ALA A 176 1.57 12.91 19.24
N ASP A 177 1.53 14.22 19.07
CA ASP A 177 0.74 15.16 19.89
C ASP A 177 -0.76 14.89 19.75
N GLN A 178 -1.25 14.60 18.54
CA GLN A 178 -2.64 14.19 18.32
C GLN A 178 -3.01 12.89 19.06
N ALA A 179 -2.05 11.96 19.18
CA ALA A 179 -2.24 10.73 19.94
C ALA A 179 -2.06 10.91 21.46
N GLY A 180 -1.65 12.09 21.93
CA GLY A 180 -1.34 12.37 23.33
C GLY A 180 -0.11 11.60 23.82
N LEU A 181 0.88 11.38 22.96
CA LEU A 181 2.07 10.56 23.25
C LEU A 181 3.36 11.33 23.00
N SER A 182 4.42 10.92 23.71
CA SER A 182 5.77 11.36 23.32
C SER A 182 6.12 10.83 21.93
N GLN A 183 6.87 11.61 21.14
CA GLN A 183 7.30 11.23 19.80
C GLN A 183 8.06 9.88 19.78
N ARG A 184 8.87 9.62 20.81
CA ARG A 184 9.62 8.36 20.95
C ARG A 184 8.68 7.16 21.11
N TYR A 185 7.71 7.25 22.01
CA TYR A 185 6.78 6.17 22.28
C TYR A 185 5.81 5.95 21.10
N PHE A 186 5.32 7.03 20.51
CA PHE A 186 4.53 6.98 19.28
C PHE A 186 5.30 6.27 18.15
N SER A 187 6.55 6.66 17.89
CA SER A 187 7.39 6.03 16.86
C SER A 187 7.64 4.56 17.14
N SER A 188 7.82 4.17 18.40
CA SER A 188 7.96 2.77 18.78
C SER A 188 6.72 1.95 18.43
N ILE A 189 5.51 2.47 18.77
CA ILE A 189 4.24 1.79 18.48
C ILE A 189 4.05 1.63 16.95
N VAL A 190 4.24 2.71 16.20
CA VAL A 190 4.05 2.69 14.75
C VAL A 190 5.04 1.72 14.10
N SER A 191 6.32 1.77 14.49
CA SER A 191 7.34 0.87 13.94
C SER A 191 7.10 -0.60 14.30
N GLU A 192 6.68 -0.87 15.52
CA GLU A 192 6.32 -2.22 15.96
C GLU A 192 5.16 -2.80 15.15
N ARG A 193 4.16 -1.97 14.83
CA ARG A 193 2.93 -2.42 14.18
C ARG A 193 2.97 -2.40 12.67
N LEU A 194 3.72 -1.47 12.06
CA LEU A 194 3.75 -1.28 10.61
C LEU A 194 5.10 -1.67 9.96
N GLY A 195 6.11 -2.01 10.76
CA GLY A 195 7.44 -2.35 10.26
C GLY A 195 8.22 -1.18 9.65
N MET A 196 7.66 0.03 9.71
CA MET A 196 8.25 1.28 9.22
C MET A 196 8.11 2.38 10.26
N THR A 197 9.08 3.25 10.34
CA THR A 197 8.99 4.43 11.20
C THR A 197 7.94 5.42 10.67
N PRO A 198 7.31 6.25 11.54
CA PRO A 198 6.37 7.27 11.10
C PRO A 198 6.95 8.19 10.02
N ILE A 199 8.23 8.58 10.14
CA ILE A 199 8.86 9.47 9.17
C ILE A 199 9.03 8.81 7.79
N GLU A 200 9.32 7.50 7.74
CA GLU A 200 9.38 6.76 6.48
C GLU A 200 8.01 6.70 5.80
N ILE A 201 6.94 6.49 6.57
CA ILE A 201 5.56 6.45 6.07
C ILE A 201 5.13 7.82 5.54
N ILE A 202 5.37 8.90 6.31
CA ILE A 202 5.09 10.27 5.90
C ILE A 202 5.84 10.62 4.61
N THR A 203 7.11 10.24 4.54
CA THR A 203 7.95 10.46 3.36
C THR A 203 7.41 9.72 2.15
N LEU A 204 7.06 8.43 2.30
CA LEU A 204 6.50 7.62 1.23
C LEU A 204 5.25 8.26 0.63
N VAL A 205 4.30 8.66 1.49
CA VAL A 205 3.06 9.31 1.08
C VAL A 205 3.33 10.65 0.38
N THR A 206 4.22 11.47 0.93
CA THR A 206 4.58 12.77 0.34
C THR A 206 5.22 12.60 -1.04
N ILE A 207 6.15 11.67 -1.20
CA ILE A 207 6.83 11.42 -2.48
C ILE A 207 5.85 10.86 -3.53
N ASN A 208 4.94 9.96 -3.15
CA ASN A 208 3.95 9.41 -4.08
C ASN A 208 3.01 10.51 -4.58
N ASN A 209 2.52 11.38 -3.69
CA ASN A 209 1.74 12.54 -4.10
C ASN A 209 2.52 13.49 -4.99
N ALA A 210 3.80 13.75 -4.68
CA ALA A 210 4.66 14.56 -5.53
C ALA A 210 4.78 13.97 -6.94
N LYS A 211 5.02 12.67 -7.04
CA LYS A 211 5.09 11.96 -8.33
C LYS A 211 3.79 12.09 -9.11
N ARG A 212 2.62 11.86 -8.46
CA ARG A 212 1.31 11.99 -9.09
C ARG A 212 1.09 13.39 -9.66
N LEU A 213 1.33 14.44 -8.87
CA LEU A 213 1.20 15.83 -9.32
C LEU A 213 2.17 16.17 -10.45
N LEU A 214 3.39 15.64 -10.42
CA LEU A 214 4.39 15.85 -11.48
C LEU A 214 4.02 15.13 -12.79
N HIS A 215 3.14 14.14 -12.78
CA HIS A 215 2.59 13.50 -13.99
C HIS A 215 1.55 14.36 -14.71
N GLU A 216 0.93 15.33 -14.06
CA GLU A 216 -0.07 16.18 -14.66
C GLU A 216 0.57 17.09 -15.73
N LYS A 217 0.00 17.09 -16.94
CA LYS A 217 0.53 17.88 -18.06
C LYS A 217 0.47 19.38 -17.75
N GLY A 218 1.58 20.07 -18.00
CA GLY A 218 1.66 21.52 -17.85
C GLY A 218 1.85 22.02 -16.42
N VAL A 219 1.85 21.13 -15.42
CA VAL A 219 2.08 21.54 -14.02
C VAL A 219 3.53 21.99 -13.83
N GLN A 220 3.72 23.11 -13.13
CA GLN A 220 5.04 23.60 -12.79
C GLN A 220 5.53 23.02 -11.47
N VAL A 221 6.83 22.76 -11.35
CA VAL A 221 7.44 22.26 -10.09
C VAL A 221 7.17 23.19 -8.90
N LYS A 222 7.00 24.49 -9.14
CA LYS A 222 6.62 25.48 -8.13
C LYS A 222 5.21 25.20 -7.59
N GLN A 223 4.25 24.96 -8.47
CA GLN A 223 2.87 24.66 -8.10
C GLN A 223 2.78 23.35 -7.28
N VAL A 224 3.55 22.33 -7.67
CA VAL A 224 3.63 21.09 -6.90
C VAL A 224 4.18 21.32 -5.49
N ALA A 225 5.23 22.14 -5.36
CA ALA A 225 5.78 22.52 -4.06
C ALA A 225 4.74 23.23 -3.18
N GLU A 226 3.98 24.17 -3.74
CA GLU A 226 2.90 24.90 -3.06
C GLU A 226 1.76 23.97 -2.65
N GLN A 227 1.28 23.11 -3.54
CA GLN A 227 0.20 22.14 -3.25
C GLN A 227 0.58 21.14 -2.15
N LEU A 228 1.86 20.79 -2.08
CA LEU A 228 2.38 19.91 -1.02
C LEU A 228 2.81 20.69 0.24
N GLY A 229 2.51 21.98 0.34
CA GLY A 229 2.81 22.80 1.52
C GLY A 229 4.31 22.96 1.81
N PHE A 230 5.17 22.95 0.80
CA PHE A 230 6.57 23.31 1.00
C PHE A 230 6.73 24.82 1.02
N PRO A 231 7.50 25.37 1.98
CA PRO A 231 7.66 26.82 2.09
C PRO A 231 8.29 27.42 0.84
N GLU A 232 9.18 26.67 0.18
CA GLU A 232 9.89 27.11 -1.02
C GLU A 232 10.08 25.95 -2.00
N GLN A 233 10.08 26.26 -3.29
CA GLN A 233 10.37 25.32 -4.36
C GLN A 233 11.76 24.64 -4.19
N PHE A 234 12.74 25.37 -3.67
CA PHE A 234 14.08 24.83 -3.41
C PHE A 234 14.04 23.71 -2.37
N THR A 235 13.32 23.90 -1.28
CA THR A 235 13.15 22.90 -0.23
C THR A 235 12.48 21.63 -0.78
N PHE A 236 11.44 21.80 -1.59
CA PHE A 236 10.80 20.66 -2.28
C PHE A 236 11.77 19.92 -3.21
N ARG A 237 12.54 20.66 -4.03
CA ARG A 237 13.51 20.04 -4.94
C ARG A 237 14.57 19.21 -4.20
N LYS A 238 15.09 19.73 -3.10
CA LYS A 238 16.04 19.03 -2.25
C LYS A 238 15.43 17.78 -1.65
N TYR A 239 14.23 17.91 -1.06
CA TYR A 239 13.48 16.81 -0.47
C TYR A 239 13.22 15.71 -1.49
N PHE A 240 12.64 16.05 -2.63
CA PHE A 240 12.32 15.08 -3.68
C PHE A 240 13.57 14.36 -4.20
N LYS A 241 14.65 15.11 -4.49
CA LYS A 241 15.91 14.52 -4.95
C LYS A 241 16.53 13.57 -3.92
N THR A 242 16.49 13.93 -2.64
CA THR A 242 17.03 13.09 -1.55
C THR A 242 16.30 11.73 -1.49
N HIS A 243 14.98 11.71 -1.70
CA HIS A 243 14.18 10.49 -1.55
C HIS A 243 13.93 9.71 -2.85
N THR A 244 14.20 10.31 -4.03
CA THR A 244 13.98 9.65 -5.33
C THR A 244 15.26 9.47 -6.15
N GLY A 245 16.35 10.11 -5.76
CA GLY A 245 17.61 10.11 -6.50
C GLY A 245 17.66 11.12 -7.66
N MET A 246 16.52 11.69 -8.11
CA MET A 246 16.44 12.60 -9.25
C MET A 246 15.69 13.88 -8.93
N SER A 247 15.96 14.95 -9.70
CA SER A 247 15.23 16.21 -9.52
C SER A 247 13.78 16.07 -9.99
N PRO A 248 12.82 16.88 -9.44
CA PRO A 248 11.43 16.89 -9.91
C PRO A 248 11.30 17.12 -11.42
N ARG A 249 12.12 18.01 -11.98
CA ARG A 249 12.12 18.31 -13.42
C ARG A 249 12.62 17.12 -14.26
N ALA A 250 13.68 16.45 -13.80
CA ALA A 250 14.18 15.24 -14.47
C ALA A 250 13.14 14.12 -14.41
N TYR A 251 12.43 13.98 -13.28
CA TYR A 251 11.32 13.03 -13.14
C TYR A 251 10.19 13.36 -14.12
N GLN A 252 9.73 14.62 -14.21
CA GLN A 252 8.70 15.02 -15.18
C GLN A 252 9.09 14.65 -16.62
N GLN A 253 10.34 14.91 -17.02
CA GLN A 253 10.83 14.58 -18.36
C GLN A 253 10.90 13.07 -18.64
N SER A 254 11.06 12.26 -17.61
CA SER A 254 11.13 10.78 -17.76
C SER A 254 9.76 10.12 -17.89
N VAL A 255 8.66 10.83 -17.54
CA VAL A 255 7.31 10.28 -17.49
C VAL A 255 6.31 10.98 -18.44
N GLN A 256 6.72 12.03 -19.12
CA GLN A 256 6.01 12.74 -20.19
C GLN A 256 6.56 12.38 -21.57
#